data_2e767fae51822f27af41d114c4b06517
#
_entry.id   2e767fae51822f27af41d114c4b06517
#
_cell.length_a   1.000
_cell.length_b   1.000
_cell.length_c   1.000
_cell.angle_alpha   90.00
_cell.angle_beta   90.00
_cell.angle_gamma   90.00
#
_symmetry.space_group_name_H-M   'P 1'
#
loop_
_entity.id
_entity.type
_entity.pdbx_description
1 polymer ?
#
loop_
_entity_poly.entity_id
_entity_poly.type
_entity_poly.pdbx_seq_one_letter_code
_entity_poly.pdbx_strand_id
1 'polypeptide(L)'
;MINKRLKYCIGVFLLLWFTACGSNDRGAGTDAATYIAEAPDYADATMWYIRENSTADRSADVFYLVSTWETDWTTEDGRVCHYADVHNATHRANMAKEISRIAGYMGEAGDFYSPYYRHITIEGWATLNEDTINNRFRTAFSDVQAAFDTFLRQRPDPDRPFVLAGFSQGGKAVVELLKTMPADVARRLVAA
;
A
#
# COMPACT_ATOMS: atom_id res chain seq x y z
N MET A 1 -25.81 -10.89 -45.81
CA MET A 1 -26.74 -11.51 -44.85
C MET A 1 -25.91 -12.17 -43.76
N ILE A 2 -25.94 -11.68 -42.55
CA ILE A 2 -25.97 -12.37 -41.25
C ILE A 2 -25.73 -11.33 -40.16
N ASN A 3 -26.83 -11.10 -39.49
CA ASN A 3 -26.95 -10.21 -38.34
C ASN A 3 -26.37 -10.91 -37.08
N LYS A 4 -25.40 -10.36 -36.39
CA LYS A 4 -25.03 -10.82 -35.06
C LYS A 4 -25.28 -9.71 -34.03
N ARG A 5 -26.36 -9.90 -33.30
CA ARG A 5 -26.75 -9.07 -32.15
C ARG A 5 -25.76 -9.28 -31.01
N LEU A 6 -25.05 -8.23 -30.65
CA LEU A 6 -24.25 -8.16 -29.44
C LEU A 6 -25.19 -7.88 -28.24
N LYS A 7 -25.35 -8.87 -27.35
CA LYS A 7 -26.14 -8.72 -26.13
C LYS A 7 -25.26 -8.05 -25.06
N TYR A 8 -25.60 -6.83 -24.73
CA TYR A 8 -25.04 -6.16 -23.58
C TYR A 8 -25.69 -6.70 -22.30
N CYS A 9 -24.91 -7.32 -21.42
CA CYS A 9 -25.33 -7.61 -20.05
C CYS A 9 -25.18 -6.33 -19.24
N ILE A 10 -26.28 -5.63 -19.00
CA ILE A 10 -26.36 -4.54 -18.05
C ILE A 10 -26.55 -5.16 -16.68
N GLY A 11 -25.49 -5.14 -15.86
CA GLY A 11 -25.57 -5.50 -14.45
C GLY A 11 -26.27 -4.38 -13.68
N VAL A 12 -27.47 -4.67 -13.18
CA VAL A 12 -28.22 -3.77 -12.31
C VAL A 12 -27.62 -3.85 -10.91
N PHE A 13 -26.93 -2.80 -10.48
CA PHE A 13 -26.55 -2.61 -9.09
C PHE A 13 -27.75 -2.17 -8.27
N LEU A 14 -28.26 -3.07 -7.44
CA LEU A 14 -29.29 -2.73 -6.45
C LEU A 14 -28.64 -1.92 -5.31
N LEU A 15 -28.88 -0.62 -5.28
CA LEU A 15 -28.64 0.26 -4.14
C LEU A 15 -29.70 -0.02 -3.06
N LEU A 16 -29.33 -0.76 -2.04
CA LEU A 16 -30.14 -0.88 -0.80
C LEU A 16 -29.94 0.40 0.02
N TRP A 17 -30.93 1.26 -0.01
CA TRP A 17 -31.06 2.38 0.92
C TRP A 17 -31.52 1.83 2.27
N PHE A 18 -30.63 1.81 3.25
CA PHE A 18 -31.01 1.67 4.65
C PHE A 18 -31.30 3.05 5.21
N THR A 19 -32.57 3.38 5.33
CA THR A 19 -33.02 4.46 6.19
C THR A 19 -32.99 3.97 7.62
N ALA A 20 -31.96 4.31 8.38
CA ALA A 20 -31.97 4.21 9.83
C ALA A 20 -32.32 5.57 10.41
N CYS A 21 -33.56 5.67 10.91
CA CYS A 21 -34.01 6.78 11.77
C CYS A 21 -33.49 6.54 13.18
N GLY A 22 -32.92 7.59 13.79
CA GLY A 22 -33.07 7.86 15.21
C GLY A 22 -31.98 7.36 16.14
N SER A 23 -31.23 8.22 16.67
CA SER A 23 -31.33 8.79 18.02
C SER A 23 -30.01 9.51 18.33
N ASN A 24 -30.16 10.78 18.63
CA ASN A 24 -29.15 11.59 19.28
C ASN A 24 -28.79 10.99 20.63
N ASP A 25 -27.67 10.31 20.73
CA ASP A 25 -26.97 10.18 22.01
C ASP A 25 -25.63 10.87 21.84
N ARG A 26 -25.56 12.13 22.29
CA ARG A 26 -24.34 12.87 22.53
C ARG A 26 -23.70 12.30 23.79
N GLY A 27 -23.10 11.13 23.68
CA GLY A 27 -22.10 10.69 24.61
C GLY A 27 -20.81 11.46 24.22
N ALA A 28 -20.39 12.39 25.07
CA ALA A 28 -19.03 12.91 25.02
C ALA A 28 -18.07 11.77 25.38
N GLY A 29 -17.83 10.90 24.41
CA GLY A 29 -16.72 9.97 24.46
C GLY A 29 -15.46 10.82 24.38
N THR A 30 -14.64 10.77 25.40
CA THR A 30 -13.24 11.22 25.31
C THR A 30 -12.65 10.52 24.10
N ASP A 31 -12.31 11.28 23.04
CA ASP A 31 -11.60 10.74 21.88
C ASP A 31 -10.36 10.02 22.41
N ALA A 32 -10.32 8.70 22.28
CA ALA A 32 -9.14 7.93 22.65
C ALA A 32 -7.96 8.51 21.87
N ALA A 33 -6.91 8.89 22.60
CA ALA A 33 -5.74 9.52 21.99
C ALA A 33 -5.22 8.61 20.86
N THR A 34 -5.06 9.16 19.68
CA THR A 34 -4.56 8.41 18.52
C THR A 34 -3.08 8.08 18.73
N TYR A 35 -2.72 6.82 18.51
CA TYR A 35 -1.35 6.35 18.49
C TYR A 35 -0.85 6.25 17.04
N ILE A 36 0.37 6.66 16.80
CA ILE A 36 1.06 6.44 15.53
C ILE A 36 2.15 5.42 15.78
N ALA A 37 2.08 4.26 15.11
CA ALA A 37 3.09 3.22 15.21
C ALA A 37 4.48 3.75 14.84
N GLU A 38 5.52 3.13 15.39
CA GLU A 38 6.91 3.49 15.12
C GLU A 38 7.22 3.37 13.62
N ALA A 39 8.02 4.31 13.11
CA ALA A 39 8.42 4.32 11.70
C ALA A 39 9.40 3.17 11.39
N PRO A 40 9.31 2.55 10.21
CA PRO A 40 10.27 1.55 9.78
C PRO A 40 11.64 2.16 9.51
N ASP A 41 12.71 1.43 9.87
CA ASP A 41 14.05 1.69 9.38
C ASP A 41 14.34 0.78 8.18
N TYR A 42 14.35 1.34 6.98
CA TYR A 42 14.58 0.58 5.77
C TYR A 42 16.05 0.17 5.53
N ALA A 43 16.98 0.50 6.42
CA ALA A 43 18.29 -0.14 6.49
C ALA A 43 18.19 -1.55 7.08
N ASP A 44 17.14 -1.85 7.84
CA ASP A 44 16.86 -3.18 8.35
C ASP A 44 16.16 -4.04 7.28
N ALA A 45 16.83 -5.13 6.86
CA ALA A 45 16.29 -6.06 5.88
C ALA A 45 14.95 -6.71 6.31
N THR A 46 14.64 -6.77 7.61
CA THR A 46 13.37 -7.31 8.11
C THR A 46 12.17 -6.41 7.80
N MET A 47 12.41 -5.15 7.39
CA MET A 47 11.37 -4.22 6.92
C MET A 47 11.00 -4.42 5.46
N TRP A 48 11.52 -5.48 4.83
CA TRP A 48 11.30 -5.78 3.42
C TRP A 48 10.81 -7.22 3.21
N TYR A 49 10.01 -7.38 2.17
CA TYR A 49 9.87 -8.64 1.46
C TYR A 49 10.71 -8.56 0.19
N ILE A 50 11.75 -9.38 0.11
CA ILE A 50 12.64 -9.42 -1.06
C ILE A 50 12.57 -10.82 -1.67
N ARG A 51 12.43 -10.90 -2.99
CA ARG A 51 12.61 -12.10 -3.77
C ARG A 51 13.67 -11.84 -4.83
N GLU A 52 14.85 -12.37 -4.61
CA GLU A 52 15.92 -12.30 -5.58
C GLU A 52 15.64 -13.21 -6.77
N ASN A 53 15.97 -12.71 -7.97
CA ASN A 53 15.93 -13.48 -9.19
C ASN A 53 17.36 -13.83 -9.62
N SER A 54 17.74 -15.10 -9.50
CA SER A 54 19.06 -15.60 -9.84
C SER A 54 19.29 -15.83 -11.35
N THR A 55 18.27 -15.61 -12.19
CA THR A 55 18.41 -15.79 -13.65
C THR A 55 19.28 -14.69 -14.28
N ALA A 56 20.03 -15.04 -15.31
CA ALA A 56 20.93 -14.09 -15.99
C ALA A 56 20.19 -13.01 -16.81
N ASP A 57 18.91 -13.20 -17.09
CA ASP A 57 18.13 -12.37 -18.01
C ASP A 57 17.19 -11.41 -17.26
N ARG A 58 17.76 -10.62 -16.37
CA ARG A 58 17.06 -9.63 -15.55
C ARG A 58 16.85 -8.35 -16.34
N SER A 59 15.62 -8.05 -16.71
CA SER A 59 15.30 -6.87 -17.52
C SER A 59 14.96 -5.63 -16.67
N ALA A 60 14.28 -5.81 -15.53
CA ALA A 60 13.89 -4.73 -14.63
C ALA A 60 13.61 -5.25 -13.23
N ASP A 61 13.97 -4.48 -12.20
CA ASP A 61 13.56 -4.76 -10.82
C ASP A 61 12.13 -4.28 -10.59
N VAL A 62 11.45 -4.87 -9.61
CA VAL A 62 10.07 -4.50 -9.25
C VAL A 62 10.05 -3.90 -7.86
N PHE A 63 9.48 -2.71 -7.73
CA PHE A 63 9.13 -2.11 -6.46
C PHE A 63 7.61 -2.15 -6.30
N TYR A 64 7.13 -2.95 -5.34
CA TYR A 64 5.71 -3.20 -5.15
C TYR A 64 5.19 -2.65 -3.82
N LEU A 65 4.04 -1.98 -3.86
CA LEU A 65 3.36 -1.44 -2.70
C LEU A 65 2.05 -2.18 -2.42
N VAL A 66 2.01 -2.88 -1.29
CA VAL A 66 0.88 -3.68 -0.85
C VAL A 66 -0.35 -2.82 -0.53
N SER A 67 -1.52 -3.41 -0.61
CA SER A 67 -2.79 -2.79 -0.23
C SER A 67 -2.99 -2.72 1.30
N THR A 68 -4.22 -2.40 1.74
CA THR A 68 -4.61 -2.35 3.15
C THR A 68 -4.95 -3.75 3.65
N TRP A 69 -4.30 -4.20 4.73
CA TRP A 69 -4.48 -5.54 5.31
C TRP A 69 -4.87 -5.55 6.78
N GLU A 70 -4.72 -4.42 7.49
CA GLU A 70 -4.96 -4.37 8.92
C GLU A 70 -6.24 -3.61 9.26
N THR A 71 -6.82 -3.98 10.40
CA THR A 71 -7.89 -3.25 11.08
C THR A 71 -7.29 -2.35 12.16
N ASP A 72 -8.10 -1.41 12.69
CA ASP A 72 -7.69 -0.62 13.84
C ASP A 72 -7.36 -1.52 15.03
N TRP A 73 -6.35 -1.15 15.76
CA TRP A 73 -5.93 -1.86 16.96
C TRP A 73 -5.64 -0.88 18.10
N THR A 74 -5.58 -1.39 19.32
CA THR A 74 -5.42 -0.59 20.52
C THR A 74 -4.14 -0.98 21.24
N THR A 75 -3.38 0.01 21.66
CA THR A 75 -2.20 -0.18 22.51
C THR A 75 -2.60 -0.61 23.93
N GLU A 76 -1.66 -1.11 24.72
CA GLU A 76 -1.92 -1.52 26.11
C GLU A 76 -2.44 -0.38 26.99
N ASP A 77 -2.07 0.87 26.67
CA ASP A 77 -2.54 2.07 27.36
C ASP A 77 -3.85 2.64 26.79
N GLY A 78 -4.53 1.91 25.90
CA GLY A 78 -5.88 2.21 25.40
C GLY A 78 -5.94 3.21 24.25
N ARG A 79 -4.81 3.58 23.62
CA ARG A 79 -4.81 4.46 22.43
C ARG A 79 -5.11 3.67 21.16
N VAL A 80 -5.90 4.24 20.27
CA VAL A 80 -6.23 3.61 18.98
C VAL A 80 -5.17 3.93 17.94
N CYS A 81 -4.73 2.93 17.18
CA CYS A 81 -3.85 3.08 16.04
C CYS A 81 -4.60 2.80 14.74
N HIS A 82 -4.50 3.73 13.79
CA HIS A 82 -5.08 3.66 12.45
C HIS A 82 -4.06 3.26 11.38
N TYR A 83 -2.97 2.61 11.79
CA TYR A 83 -1.89 2.19 10.89
C TYR A 83 -1.45 0.75 11.20
N ALA A 84 -0.98 0.05 10.19
CA ALA A 84 -0.26 -1.18 10.44
C ALA A 84 0.96 -0.92 11.32
N ASP A 85 1.24 -1.84 12.23
CA ASP A 85 2.49 -1.87 12.98
C ASP A 85 3.48 -2.78 12.25
N VAL A 86 4.46 -2.17 11.59
CA VAL A 86 5.46 -2.92 10.81
C VAL A 86 6.47 -3.67 11.69
N HIS A 87 6.54 -3.37 12.98
CA HIS A 87 7.34 -4.11 13.95
C HIS A 87 6.60 -5.34 14.48
N ASN A 88 5.28 -5.41 14.28
CA ASN A 88 4.45 -6.56 14.62
C ASN A 88 4.57 -7.66 13.55
N ALA A 89 5.07 -8.83 13.94
CA ALA A 89 5.26 -9.96 13.02
C ALA A 89 3.95 -10.45 12.38
N THR A 90 2.81 -10.35 13.09
CA THR A 90 1.50 -10.74 12.55
C THR A 90 1.06 -9.79 11.44
N HIS A 91 1.22 -8.48 11.64
CA HIS A 91 0.90 -7.49 10.60
C HIS A 91 1.76 -7.67 9.36
N ARG A 92 3.09 -7.90 9.53
CA ARG A 92 3.95 -8.24 8.37
C ARG A 92 3.52 -9.53 7.69
N ALA A 93 3.15 -10.57 8.44
CA ALA A 93 2.68 -11.83 7.87
C ALA A 93 1.37 -11.65 7.06
N ASN A 94 0.47 -10.78 7.48
CA ASN A 94 -0.74 -10.46 6.73
C ASN A 94 -0.41 -9.78 5.39
N MET A 95 0.43 -8.76 5.41
CA MET A 95 0.93 -8.10 4.19
C MET A 95 1.64 -9.09 3.26
N ALA A 96 2.49 -9.96 3.80
CA ALA A 96 3.26 -10.94 3.05
C ALA A 96 2.39 -11.91 2.23
N LYS A 97 1.14 -12.16 2.61
CA LYS A 97 0.20 -13.02 1.85
C LYS A 97 -0.09 -12.46 0.45
N GLU A 98 -0.33 -11.15 0.33
CA GLU A 98 -0.50 -10.51 -0.96
C GLU A 98 0.84 -10.40 -1.68
N ILE A 99 1.85 -9.88 -0.99
CA ILE A 99 3.17 -9.60 -1.55
C ILE A 99 3.76 -10.85 -2.19
N SER A 100 3.74 -12.00 -1.50
CA SER A 100 4.29 -13.25 -2.02
C SER A 100 3.59 -13.74 -3.29
N ARG A 101 2.26 -13.53 -3.37
CA ARG A 101 1.48 -13.87 -4.56
C ARG A 101 1.90 -13.01 -5.75
N ILE A 102 2.01 -11.71 -5.55
CA ILE A 102 2.41 -10.76 -6.60
C ILE A 102 3.87 -11.01 -7.01
N ALA A 103 4.76 -11.27 -6.05
CA ALA A 103 6.14 -11.65 -6.32
C ALA A 103 6.25 -12.94 -7.17
N GLY A 104 5.28 -13.84 -7.05
CA GLY A 104 5.17 -15.04 -7.90
C GLY A 104 4.97 -14.73 -9.38
N TYR A 105 4.27 -13.62 -9.69
CA TYR A 105 4.00 -13.21 -11.07
C TYR A 105 5.04 -12.20 -11.61
N MET A 106 5.42 -11.22 -10.78
CA MET A 106 6.23 -10.09 -11.25
C MET A 106 7.73 -10.31 -11.04
N GLY A 107 8.13 -11.18 -10.11
CA GLY A 107 9.52 -11.42 -9.78
C GLY A 107 10.30 -12.24 -10.82
N GLU A 108 9.68 -12.58 -11.97
CA GLU A 108 10.40 -13.22 -13.09
C GLU A 108 11.22 -12.23 -13.90
N ALA A 109 10.84 -10.94 -13.89
CA ALA A 109 11.52 -9.90 -14.67
C ALA A 109 12.84 -9.43 -14.05
N GLY A 110 12.99 -9.53 -12.73
CA GLY A 110 14.17 -9.09 -11.97
C GLY A 110 13.97 -9.32 -10.48
N ASP A 111 14.76 -8.64 -9.66
CA ASP A 111 14.59 -8.71 -8.22
C ASP A 111 13.31 -7.97 -7.80
N PHE A 112 12.58 -8.56 -6.88
CA PHE A 112 11.30 -8.03 -6.41
C PHE A 112 11.45 -7.51 -4.97
N TYR A 113 11.06 -6.25 -4.76
CA TYR A 113 11.16 -5.54 -3.50
C TYR A 113 9.79 -5.03 -3.09
N SER A 114 9.36 -5.33 -1.88
CA SER A 114 8.16 -4.75 -1.29
C SER A 114 8.44 -4.34 0.16
N PRO A 115 8.40 -3.04 0.48
CA PRO A 115 8.57 -2.59 1.86
C PRO A 115 7.32 -2.91 2.68
N TYR A 116 7.51 -3.24 3.96
CA TYR A 116 6.47 -3.14 4.94
C TYR A 116 6.37 -1.68 5.38
N TYR A 117 5.21 -1.07 5.21
CA TYR A 117 4.99 0.33 5.56
C TYR A 117 3.73 0.49 6.41
N ARG A 118 3.65 1.56 7.16
CA ARG A 118 2.48 1.87 8.01
C ARG A 118 1.28 2.24 7.15
N HIS A 119 0.74 1.27 6.41
CA HIS A 119 -0.47 1.51 5.64
C HIS A 119 -1.64 1.83 6.59
N ILE A 120 -2.57 2.66 6.12
CA ILE A 120 -3.78 3.00 6.86
C ILE A 120 -4.65 1.75 6.98
N THR A 121 -5.22 1.52 8.16
CA THR A 121 -6.15 0.42 8.43
C THR A 121 -7.45 0.55 7.65
N ILE A 122 -8.24 -0.52 7.61
CA ILE A 122 -9.54 -0.53 6.91
C ILE A 122 -10.47 0.53 7.49
N GLU A 123 -10.60 0.59 8.82
CA GLU A 123 -11.42 1.59 9.51
C GLU A 123 -10.81 2.99 9.37
N GLY A 124 -9.48 3.07 9.33
CA GLY A 124 -8.75 4.30 9.08
C GLY A 124 -9.13 4.97 7.77
N TRP A 125 -9.45 4.18 6.73
CA TRP A 125 -9.98 4.65 5.45
C TRP A 125 -11.48 4.94 5.47
N ALA A 126 -12.24 4.29 6.34
CA ALA A 126 -13.70 4.39 6.38
C ALA A 126 -14.22 5.72 6.94
N THR A 127 -13.36 6.61 7.42
CA THR A 127 -13.78 7.96 7.82
C THR A 127 -14.27 8.77 6.62
N LEU A 128 -15.33 9.56 6.83
CA LEU A 128 -15.87 10.48 5.82
C LEU A 128 -15.12 11.82 5.73
N ASN A 129 -14.10 12.02 6.56
CA ASN A 129 -13.34 13.25 6.62
C ASN A 129 -12.08 13.16 5.75
N GLU A 130 -12.08 13.85 4.62
CA GLU A 130 -10.97 13.84 3.66
C GLU A 130 -9.65 14.37 4.24
N ASP A 131 -9.70 15.39 5.10
CA ASP A 131 -8.50 15.94 5.74
C ASP A 131 -7.85 14.90 6.66
N THR A 132 -8.67 14.13 7.38
CA THR A 132 -8.20 13.03 8.22
C THR A 132 -7.52 11.95 7.36
N ILE A 133 -8.14 11.53 6.26
CA ILE A 133 -7.56 10.55 5.33
C ILE A 133 -6.24 11.08 4.76
N ASN A 134 -6.21 12.33 4.29
CA ASN A 134 -5.01 12.93 3.72
C ASN A 134 -3.89 13.07 4.76
N ASN A 135 -4.21 13.39 6.01
CA ASN A 135 -3.24 13.43 7.10
C ASN A 135 -2.65 12.06 7.40
N ARG A 136 -3.51 11.04 7.50
CA ARG A 136 -3.07 9.64 7.67
C ARG A 136 -2.22 9.18 6.50
N PHE A 137 -2.63 9.52 5.29
CA PHE A 137 -1.89 9.13 4.09
C PHE A 137 -0.49 9.76 4.03
N ARG A 138 -0.29 10.98 4.53
CA ARG A 138 1.05 11.59 4.61
C ARG A 138 2.02 10.74 5.45
N THR A 139 1.56 10.17 6.56
CA THR A 139 2.37 9.26 7.38
C THR A 139 2.73 7.99 6.61
N ALA A 140 1.75 7.33 6.02
CA ALA A 140 1.99 6.12 5.21
C ALA A 140 2.91 6.41 4.01
N PHE A 141 2.72 7.55 3.34
CA PHE A 141 3.51 7.95 2.18
C PHE A 141 4.95 8.35 2.55
N SER A 142 5.18 8.91 3.73
CA SER A 142 6.55 9.18 4.19
C SER A 142 7.39 7.91 4.30
N ASP A 143 6.79 6.80 4.75
CA ASP A 143 7.45 5.50 4.77
C ASP A 143 7.76 5.01 3.36
N VAL A 144 6.78 5.12 2.45
CA VAL A 144 6.94 4.74 1.04
C VAL A 144 8.06 5.53 0.37
N GLN A 145 8.18 6.83 0.62
CA GLN A 145 9.26 7.65 0.09
C GLN A 145 10.62 7.19 0.63
N ALA A 146 10.73 6.97 1.94
CA ALA A 146 11.97 6.48 2.56
C ALA A 146 12.38 5.10 2.03
N ALA A 147 11.40 4.21 1.84
CA ALA A 147 11.62 2.90 1.24
C ALA A 147 12.08 3.02 -0.22
N PHE A 148 11.43 3.85 -1.02
CA PHE A 148 11.78 4.04 -2.42
C PHE A 148 13.18 4.62 -2.59
N ASP A 149 13.54 5.61 -1.78
CA ASP A 149 14.90 6.16 -1.76
C ASP A 149 15.94 5.10 -1.39
N THR A 150 15.60 4.21 -0.45
CA THR A 150 16.47 3.11 -0.05
C THR A 150 16.60 2.07 -1.15
N PHE A 151 15.50 1.68 -1.81
CA PHE A 151 15.50 0.82 -2.99
C PHE A 151 16.42 1.36 -4.09
N LEU A 152 16.34 2.64 -4.41
CA LEU A 152 17.17 3.25 -5.46
C LEU A 152 18.67 3.21 -5.13
N ARG A 153 19.02 3.29 -3.83
CA ARG A 153 20.43 3.31 -3.39
C ARG A 153 21.04 1.93 -3.14
N GLN A 154 20.23 0.97 -2.68
CA GLN A 154 20.74 -0.30 -2.12
C GLN A 154 20.59 -1.51 -3.05
N ARG A 155 19.82 -1.41 -4.13
CA ARG A 155 19.72 -2.51 -5.09
C ARG A 155 21.10 -2.80 -5.75
N PRO A 156 21.39 -4.05 -6.08
CA PRO A 156 22.72 -4.46 -6.57
C PRO A 156 23.17 -3.73 -7.83
N ASP A 157 22.23 -3.35 -8.69
CA ASP A 157 22.49 -2.58 -9.91
C ASP A 157 21.60 -1.31 -9.89
N PRO A 158 22.15 -0.16 -9.49
CA PRO A 158 21.38 1.08 -9.38
C PRO A 158 20.92 1.61 -10.74
N ASP A 159 21.53 1.22 -11.85
CA ASP A 159 21.18 1.67 -13.20
C ASP A 159 20.15 0.76 -13.88
N ARG A 160 19.89 -0.42 -13.32
CA ARG A 160 18.89 -1.32 -13.87
C ARG A 160 17.53 -0.63 -13.94
N PRO A 161 16.78 -0.78 -15.04
CA PRO A 161 15.38 -0.34 -15.12
C PRO A 161 14.53 -0.90 -14.00
N PHE A 162 13.42 -0.25 -13.70
CA PHE A 162 12.49 -0.75 -12.68
C PHE A 162 11.03 -0.51 -13.06
N VAL A 163 10.16 -1.29 -12.42
CA VAL A 163 8.71 -1.18 -12.48
C VAL A 163 8.21 -0.74 -11.11
N LEU A 164 7.30 0.24 -11.08
CA LEU A 164 6.50 0.53 -9.90
C LEU A 164 5.17 -0.18 -10.02
N ALA A 165 4.74 -0.85 -8.97
CA ALA A 165 3.43 -1.46 -8.93
C ALA A 165 2.81 -1.30 -7.54
N GLY A 166 1.48 -1.25 -7.49
CA GLY A 166 0.76 -1.15 -6.22
C GLY A 166 -0.71 -1.42 -6.40
N PHE A 167 -1.36 -1.87 -5.33
CA PHE A 167 -2.79 -2.13 -5.34
C PHE A 167 -3.51 -1.29 -4.28
N SER A 168 -4.69 -0.75 -4.61
CA SER A 168 -5.50 0.07 -3.70
C SER A 168 -4.68 1.23 -3.10
N GLN A 169 -4.47 1.29 -1.78
CA GLN A 169 -3.61 2.29 -1.14
C GLN A 169 -2.19 2.29 -1.72
N GLY A 170 -1.62 1.12 -2.02
CA GLY A 170 -0.33 1.02 -2.69
C GLY A 170 -0.34 1.69 -4.08
N GLY A 171 -1.42 1.53 -4.85
CA GLY A 171 -1.60 2.22 -6.13
C GLY A 171 -1.67 3.75 -5.98
N LYS A 172 -2.37 4.26 -4.94
CA LYS A 172 -2.36 5.70 -4.61
C LYS A 172 -0.92 6.17 -4.31
N ALA A 173 -0.15 5.39 -3.57
CA ALA A 173 1.22 5.75 -3.23
C ALA A 173 2.15 5.74 -4.47
N VAL A 174 1.96 4.81 -5.40
CA VAL A 174 2.65 4.83 -6.72
C VAL A 174 2.36 6.14 -7.46
N VAL A 175 1.09 6.57 -7.53
CA VAL A 175 0.73 7.84 -8.19
C VAL A 175 1.44 9.03 -7.53
N GLU A 176 1.54 9.06 -6.21
CA GLU A 176 2.23 10.15 -5.50
C GLU A 176 3.75 10.11 -5.73
N LEU A 177 4.38 8.92 -5.79
CA LEU A 177 5.80 8.80 -6.17
C LEU A 177 6.05 9.35 -7.57
N LEU A 178 5.18 9.04 -8.54
CA LEU A 178 5.31 9.54 -9.91
C LEU A 178 5.26 11.06 -10.01
N LYS A 179 4.44 11.72 -9.19
CA LYS A 179 4.32 13.19 -9.17
C LYS A 179 5.60 13.89 -8.72
N THR A 180 6.38 13.24 -7.87
CA THR A 180 7.58 13.83 -7.24
C THR A 180 8.88 13.22 -7.75
N MET A 181 8.80 12.28 -8.70
CA MET A 181 9.96 11.53 -9.19
C MET A 181 10.94 12.44 -9.95
N PRO A 182 12.22 12.47 -9.56
CA PRO A 182 13.25 13.19 -10.31
C PRO A 182 13.40 12.67 -11.75
N ALA A 183 13.71 13.54 -12.68
CA ALA A 183 13.78 13.20 -14.10
C ALA A 183 14.86 12.15 -14.43
N ASP A 184 15.96 12.09 -13.68
CA ASP A 184 17.00 11.09 -13.82
C ASP A 184 16.54 9.70 -13.34
N VAL A 185 15.72 9.63 -12.31
CA VAL A 185 15.08 8.40 -11.83
C VAL A 185 14.01 7.94 -12.83
N ALA A 186 13.19 8.87 -13.33
CA ALA A 186 12.12 8.57 -14.29
C ALA A 186 12.62 7.94 -15.59
N ARG A 187 13.85 8.23 -16.03
CA ARG A 187 14.44 7.60 -17.22
C ARG A 187 14.65 6.09 -17.08
N ARG A 188 14.72 5.57 -15.86
CA ARG A 188 14.87 4.14 -15.58
C ARG A 188 13.55 3.44 -15.30
N LEU A 189 12.45 4.19 -15.18
CA LEU A 189 11.11 3.64 -14.99
C LEU A 189 10.60 3.06 -16.32
N VAL A 190 10.27 1.77 -16.31
CA VAL A 190 9.75 1.06 -17.50
C VAL A 190 8.22 1.10 -17.52
N ALA A 191 7.59 0.93 -16.35
CA ALA A 191 6.13 0.93 -16.18
C ALA A 191 5.72 1.30 -14.75
N ALA A 192 4.48 1.81 -14.61
CA ALA A 192 3.83 2.06 -13.33
C ALA A 192 2.31 1.81 -13.42
#